data_7ac6dfdb6259aad18c8514d0b661a2f9
#
_entry.id   7ac6dfdb6259aad18c8514d0b661a2f9
#
_cell.length_a   1.000
_cell.length_b   1.000
_cell.length_c   1.000
_cell.angle_alpha   90.00
_cell.angle_beta   90.00
_cell.angle_gamma   90.00
#
_symmetry.space_group_name_H-M   'P 1'
#
loop_
_entity.id
_entity.type
_entity.pdbx_description
1 polymer ?
#
loop_
_entity_poly.entity_id
_entity_poly.type
_entity_poly.pdbx_seq_one_letter_code
_entity_poly.pdbx_strand_id
1 'polypeptide(L)'
;MQGGSRRFGASSPRRLRALLLCAVVLSSAFELAEAGTAADPMQALGLQAPNEAVAAPEFSLSDLAGKKVQLKAFRGSLVFLNFFATWCGPCREEMPGMERMFRTHQDKGLVVLAVNMEENAKTVRPFVQQLKLSFPIVLDTEGAVTRDYGVRALPVSFLIGRDGHIRWRAIGGRDWESAQARKLFTQLVAEKK
;
A
#
# COMPACT_ATOMS: atom_id res chain seq x y z
N MET A 1 26.45 13.07 -92.79
CA MET A 1 25.23 13.78 -92.42
C MET A 1 24.90 13.36 -91.01
N GLN A 2 25.08 14.26 -90.07
CA GLN A 2 24.53 14.61 -88.77
C GLN A 2 24.07 13.46 -87.91
N GLY A 3 24.68 13.08 -86.96
CA GLY A 3 25.21 13.16 -85.67
C GLY A 3 24.23 13.72 -84.61
N GLY A 4 23.58 12.87 -83.86
CA GLY A 4 22.73 13.26 -82.67
C GLY A 4 23.18 12.53 -81.42
N SER A 5 24.07 13.09 -80.65
CA SER A 5 24.50 12.54 -79.39
C SER A 5 23.50 12.93 -78.26
N ARG A 6 22.88 11.97 -77.67
CA ARG A 6 22.05 12.16 -76.49
C ARG A 6 22.92 12.08 -75.24
N ARG A 7 23.03 13.21 -74.52
CA ARG A 7 23.69 13.28 -73.19
C ARG A 7 22.77 12.66 -72.12
N PHE A 8 23.24 11.64 -71.47
CA PHE A 8 22.65 11.13 -70.26
C PHE A 8 22.97 12.11 -69.10
N GLY A 9 21.94 12.64 -68.48
CA GLY A 9 22.06 13.51 -67.32
C GLY A 9 22.39 12.68 -66.06
N ALA A 10 23.52 13.01 -65.43
CA ALA A 10 23.96 12.42 -64.18
C ALA A 10 23.01 12.84 -63.03
N SER A 11 22.38 11.92 -62.42
CA SER A 11 21.58 12.13 -61.20
C SER A 11 22.49 12.45 -60.03
N SER A 12 22.31 13.64 -59.45
CA SER A 12 23.10 14.18 -58.34
C SER A 12 22.99 13.34 -57.06
N PRO A 13 24.12 12.95 -56.42
CA PRO A 13 24.11 12.14 -55.16
C PRO A 13 23.54 12.86 -53.95
N ARG A 14 23.18 14.15 -54.08
CA ARG A 14 22.60 14.94 -52.98
C ARG A 14 21.17 14.57 -52.61
N ARG A 15 20.37 14.02 -53.55
CA ARG A 15 18.97 13.63 -53.28
C ARG A 15 18.83 12.29 -52.55
N LEU A 16 19.83 11.39 -52.67
CA LEU A 16 19.81 10.12 -51.98
C LEU A 16 20.17 10.23 -50.49
N ARG A 17 20.98 11.25 -50.10
CA ARG A 17 21.32 11.51 -48.69
C ARG A 17 20.22 12.17 -47.93
N ALA A 18 19.32 12.94 -48.56
CA ALA A 18 18.18 13.57 -47.89
C ALA A 18 17.06 12.57 -47.53
N LEU A 19 16.88 11.51 -48.33
CA LEU A 19 15.88 10.47 -48.06
C LEU A 19 16.30 9.49 -46.96
N LEU A 20 17.62 9.23 -46.79
CA LEU A 20 18.13 8.38 -45.70
C LEU A 20 18.11 9.09 -44.34
N LEU A 21 18.25 10.41 -44.29
CA LEU A 21 18.15 11.18 -43.02
C LEU A 21 16.71 11.31 -42.49
N CYS A 22 15.71 11.36 -43.38
CA CYS A 22 14.30 11.35 -42.95
C CYS A 22 13.83 10.01 -42.39
N ALA A 23 14.38 8.90 -42.87
CA ALA A 23 13.99 7.57 -42.39
C ALA A 23 14.54 7.25 -40.98
N VAL A 24 15.68 7.82 -40.58
CA VAL A 24 16.28 7.61 -39.26
C VAL A 24 15.60 8.46 -38.18
N VAL A 25 15.05 9.62 -38.52
CA VAL A 25 14.36 10.48 -37.55
C VAL A 25 12.93 9.99 -37.21
N LEU A 26 12.29 9.23 -38.13
CA LEU A 26 10.97 8.68 -37.92
C LEU A 26 10.96 7.39 -37.07
N SER A 27 12.09 6.69 -36.95
CA SER A 27 12.17 5.47 -36.10
C SER A 27 12.48 5.78 -34.62
N SER A 28 12.93 6.98 -34.27
CA SER A 28 13.20 7.37 -32.88
C SER A 28 11.99 7.98 -32.16
N ALA A 29 10.86 8.22 -32.86
CA ALA A 29 9.65 8.78 -32.27
C ALA A 29 8.64 7.74 -31.76
N PHE A 30 8.92 6.43 -31.94
CA PHE A 30 7.96 5.37 -31.58
C PHE A 30 8.24 4.68 -30.23
N GLU A 31 9.32 5.04 -29.54
CA GLU A 31 9.72 4.39 -28.27
C GLU A 31 9.32 5.18 -27.01
N LEU A 32 8.49 6.21 -27.09
CA LEU A 32 8.10 7.07 -25.96
C LEU A 32 6.64 6.90 -25.50
N ALA A 33 6.00 5.80 -25.79
CA ALA A 33 4.58 5.64 -25.45
C ALA A 33 4.24 4.32 -24.76
N GLU A 34 5.00 3.92 -23.72
CA GLU A 34 4.53 2.93 -22.74
C GLU A 34 5.15 3.15 -21.35
N ALA A 35 5.20 4.38 -20.89
CA ALA A 35 5.15 4.63 -19.46
C ALA A 35 3.68 4.47 -19.04
N GLY A 36 3.20 3.23 -19.01
CA GLY A 36 1.93 2.91 -18.38
C GLY A 36 1.98 3.51 -16.98
N THR A 37 1.13 4.49 -16.69
CA THR A 37 0.96 5.08 -15.36
C THR A 37 0.62 3.92 -14.42
N ALA A 38 1.65 3.39 -13.74
CA ALA A 38 1.44 2.40 -12.70
C ALA A 38 0.49 3.07 -11.72
N ALA A 39 -0.76 2.58 -11.66
CA ALA A 39 -1.78 3.13 -10.79
C ALA A 39 -1.19 3.31 -9.39
N ASP A 40 -1.42 4.46 -8.78
CA ASP A 40 -0.97 4.74 -7.42
C ASP A 40 -1.42 3.59 -6.52
N PRO A 41 -0.50 2.90 -5.83
CA PRO A 41 -0.86 1.77 -4.97
C PRO A 41 -1.91 2.12 -3.93
N MET A 42 -1.97 3.36 -3.47
CA MET A 42 -2.99 3.84 -2.53
C MET A 42 -4.37 3.83 -3.17
N GLN A 43 -4.49 4.36 -4.38
CA GLN A 43 -5.75 4.38 -5.13
C GLN A 43 -6.20 2.96 -5.50
N ALA A 44 -5.27 2.10 -5.95
CA ALA A 44 -5.58 0.71 -6.31
C ALA A 44 -6.08 -0.12 -5.11
N LEU A 45 -5.66 0.21 -3.89
CA LEU A 45 -6.12 -0.40 -2.65
C LEU A 45 -7.35 0.30 -2.06
N GLY A 46 -7.88 1.35 -2.70
CA GLY A 46 -9.03 2.13 -2.21
C GLY A 46 -8.77 2.78 -0.86
N LEU A 47 -7.53 3.27 -0.63
CA LEU A 47 -7.14 3.94 0.60
C LEU A 47 -7.58 5.40 0.55
N GLN A 48 -8.11 5.87 1.68
CA GLN A 48 -8.63 7.22 1.83
C GLN A 48 -7.68 8.02 2.73
N ALA A 49 -7.02 9.03 2.17
CA ALA A 49 -6.27 9.98 2.96
C ALA A 49 -7.21 10.98 3.65
N PRO A 50 -6.94 11.43 4.88
CA PRO A 50 -7.69 12.53 5.49
C PRO A 50 -7.41 13.84 4.74
N ASN A 51 -8.40 14.74 4.72
CA ASN A 51 -8.27 16.05 4.05
C ASN A 51 -7.31 17.00 4.78
N GLU A 52 -7.06 16.76 6.07
CA GLU A 52 -6.17 17.52 6.93
C GLU A 52 -5.38 16.58 7.86
N ALA A 53 -4.35 17.09 8.52
CA ALA A 53 -3.56 16.30 9.46
C ALA A 53 -4.41 15.94 10.70
N VAL A 54 -4.71 14.67 10.88
CA VAL A 54 -5.49 14.13 11.98
C VAL A 54 -4.59 13.31 12.89
N ALA A 55 -4.44 13.73 14.15
CA ALA A 55 -3.74 12.92 15.14
C ALA A 55 -4.55 11.64 15.43
N ALA A 56 -3.87 10.49 15.50
CA ALA A 56 -4.52 9.25 15.89
C ALA A 56 -4.98 9.34 17.36
N PRO A 57 -6.25 9.02 17.67
CA PRO A 57 -6.73 8.96 19.06
C PRO A 57 -5.87 8.01 19.90
N GLU A 58 -5.39 8.50 21.04
CA GLU A 58 -4.56 7.71 21.96
C GLU A 58 -5.42 6.71 22.74
N PHE A 59 -4.86 5.56 23.01
CA PHE A 59 -5.53 4.54 23.83
C PHE A 59 -4.54 3.74 24.68
N SER A 60 -5.09 3.05 25.68
CA SER A 60 -4.42 2.07 26.52
C SER A 60 -5.32 0.86 26.69
N LEU A 61 -5.06 -0.21 25.95
CA LEU A 61 -5.84 -1.46 25.99
C LEU A 61 -5.01 -2.61 26.54
N SER A 62 -5.65 -3.68 26.98
CA SER A 62 -4.97 -4.89 27.41
C SER A 62 -4.75 -5.82 26.21
N ASP A 63 -3.56 -6.42 26.12
CA ASP A 63 -3.34 -7.54 25.20
C ASP A 63 -3.99 -8.84 25.70
N LEU A 64 -3.81 -9.94 24.97
CA LEU A 64 -4.34 -11.23 25.32
C LEU A 64 -3.74 -11.78 26.65
N ALA A 65 -2.58 -11.32 27.08
CA ALA A 65 -1.96 -11.69 28.36
C ALA A 65 -2.36 -10.78 29.53
N GLY A 66 -3.15 -9.73 29.26
CA GLY A 66 -3.57 -8.72 30.25
C GLY A 66 -2.58 -7.57 30.42
N LYS A 67 -1.47 -7.55 29.66
CA LYS A 67 -0.50 -6.45 29.68
C LYS A 67 -1.06 -5.23 28.98
N LYS A 68 -0.88 -4.04 29.56
CA LYS A 68 -1.29 -2.77 28.95
C LYS A 68 -0.41 -2.39 27.77
N VAL A 69 -1.04 -2.10 26.65
CA VAL A 69 -0.43 -1.63 25.40
C VAL A 69 -0.98 -0.24 25.11
N GLN A 70 -0.11 0.72 24.90
CA GLN A 70 -0.46 2.12 24.61
C GLN A 70 -0.01 2.47 23.20
N LEU A 71 -0.87 3.14 22.42
CA LEU A 71 -0.52 3.57 21.07
C LEU A 71 0.73 4.45 21.05
N LYS A 72 0.87 5.37 22.00
CA LYS A 72 2.04 6.27 22.11
C LYS A 72 3.38 5.53 22.25
N ALA A 73 3.39 4.28 22.70
CA ALA A 73 4.62 3.48 22.80
C ALA A 73 5.23 3.15 21.44
N PHE A 74 4.47 3.30 20.36
CA PHE A 74 4.90 3.05 18.99
C PHE A 74 5.28 4.32 18.21
N ARG A 75 5.41 5.47 18.90
CA ARG A 75 5.90 6.70 18.27
C ARG A 75 7.27 6.48 17.63
N GLY A 76 7.47 7.00 16.44
CA GLY A 76 8.67 6.77 15.64
C GLY A 76 8.59 5.53 14.74
N SER A 77 7.58 4.66 14.92
CA SER A 77 7.29 3.54 14.03
C SER A 77 6.12 3.86 13.10
N LEU A 78 6.08 3.17 11.97
CA LEU A 78 4.90 3.12 11.11
C LEU A 78 3.91 2.11 11.71
N VAL A 79 2.69 2.55 12.07
CA VAL A 79 1.71 1.67 12.71
C VAL A 79 0.57 1.36 11.74
N PHE A 80 0.40 0.08 11.41
CA PHE A 80 -0.80 -0.42 10.75
C PHE A 80 -1.78 -0.90 11.83
N LEU A 81 -2.79 -0.07 12.10
CA LEU A 81 -3.83 -0.30 13.10
C LEU A 81 -5.06 -0.90 12.43
N ASN A 82 -5.47 -2.11 12.82
CA ASN A 82 -6.62 -2.80 12.23
C ASN A 82 -7.68 -3.10 13.29
N PHE A 83 -8.94 -2.81 12.98
CA PHE A 83 -10.09 -3.14 13.82
C PHE A 83 -10.80 -4.38 13.26
N PHE A 84 -11.04 -5.37 14.13
CA PHE A 84 -11.61 -6.66 13.74
C PHE A 84 -12.47 -7.27 14.84
N ALA A 85 -13.23 -8.32 14.48
CA ALA A 85 -13.87 -9.26 15.41
C ALA A 85 -13.73 -10.69 14.90
N THR A 86 -13.81 -11.68 15.79
CA THR A 86 -13.62 -13.09 15.41
C THR A 86 -14.73 -13.63 14.51
N TRP A 87 -15.93 -13.07 14.61
CA TRP A 87 -17.11 -13.40 13.81
C TRP A 87 -17.14 -12.71 12.44
N CYS A 88 -16.25 -11.75 12.19
CA CYS A 88 -16.19 -10.99 10.94
C CYS A 88 -15.50 -11.81 9.85
N GLY A 89 -16.24 -12.28 8.85
CA GLY A 89 -15.73 -13.07 7.72
C GLY A 89 -14.58 -12.41 6.98
N PRO A 90 -14.76 -11.19 6.42
CA PRO A 90 -13.68 -10.47 5.70
C PRO A 90 -12.44 -10.19 6.56
N CYS A 91 -12.60 -10.01 7.89
CA CYS A 91 -11.47 -9.88 8.80
C CYS A 91 -10.61 -11.15 8.83
N ARG A 92 -11.27 -12.32 8.90
CA ARG A 92 -10.56 -13.63 8.89
C ARG A 92 -9.79 -13.85 7.59
N GLU A 93 -10.34 -13.40 6.48
CA GLU A 93 -9.72 -13.55 5.15
C GLU A 93 -8.47 -12.69 4.97
N GLU A 94 -8.46 -11.46 5.50
CA GLU A 94 -7.31 -10.55 5.34
C GLU A 94 -6.15 -10.81 6.31
N MET A 95 -6.42 -11.37 7.51
CA MET A 95 -5.41 -11.50 8.57
C MET A 95 -4.19 -12.35 8.23
N PRO A 96 -4.27 -13.46 7.47
CA PRO A 96 -3.08 -14.16 7.02
C PRO A 96 -2.16 -13.30 6.15
N GLY A 97 -2.73 -12.42 5.32
CA GLY A 97 -1.98 -11.44 4.54
C GLY A 97 -1.31 -10.40 5.41
N MET A 98 -2.02 -9.91 6.44
CA MET A 98 -1.46 -8.99 7.44
C MET A 98 -0.29 -9.63 8.21
N GLU A 99 -0.39 -10.91 8.56
CA GLU A 99 0.70 -11.64 9.24
C GLU A 99 1.95 -11.72 8.37
N ARG A 100 1.81 -12.01 7.08
CA ARG A 100 2.95 -12.04 6.17
C ARG A 100 3.56 -10.66 5.95
N MET A 101 2.73 -9.63 5.83
CA MET A 101 3.17 -8.23 5.77
C MET A 101 3.95 -7.83 7.03
N PHE A 102 3.43 -8.16 8.21
CA PHE A 102 4.09 -7.92 9.49
C PHE A 102 5.48 -8.58 9.53
N ARG A 103 5.58 -9.88 9.26
CA ARG A 103 6.85 -10.62 9.26
C ARG A 103 7.88 -10.06 8.29
N THR A 104 7.42 -9.55 7.14
CA THR A 104 8.31 -9.01 6.11
C THR A 104 8.90 -7.64 6.49
N HIS A 105 8.18 -6.87 7.33
CA HIS A 105 8.51 -5.45 7.55
C HIS A 105 8.73 -5.06 9.02
N GLN A 106 8.50 -5.94 10.01
CA GLN A 106 8.66 -5.62 11.43
C GLN A 106 10.06 -5.09 11.76
N ASP A 107 11.11 -5.72 11.21
CA ASP A 107 12.51 -5.32 11.42
C ASP A 107 12.87 -3.99 10.71
N LYS A 108 11.95 -3.48 9.87
CA LYS A 108 12.08 -2.21 9.15
C LYS A 108 11.23 -1.09 9.77
N GLY A 109 10.67 -1.35 10.96
CA GLY A 109 9.92 -0.36 11.73
C GLY A 109 8.42 -0.29 11.39
N LEU A 110 7.84 -1.37 10.80
CA LEU A 110 6.40 -1.56 10.73
C LEU A 110 5.90 -2.27 11.99
N VAL A 111 4.91 -1.68 12.64
CA VAL A 111 4.12 -2.32 13.68
C VAL A 111 2.75 -2.64 13.11
N VAL A 112 2.28 -3.87 13.24
CA VAL A 112 0.88 -4.24 13.03
C VAL A 112 0.25 -4.38 14.41
N LEU A 113 -0.81 -3.62 14.67
CA LEU A 113 -1.54 -3.65 15.94
C LEU A 113 -3.02 -3.88 15.63
N ALA A 114 -3.55 -5.02 16.05
CA ALA A 114 -4.96 -5.34 15.82
C ALA A 114 -5.79 -5.10 17.09
N VAL A 115 -6.84 -4.30 16.95
CA VAL A 115 -7.82 -3.99 18.00
C VAL A 115 -9.03 -4.89 17.80
N ASN A 116 -9.25 -5.78 18.74
CA ASN A 116 -10.44 -6.63 18.73
C ASN A 116 -11.61 -5.89 19.39
N MET A 117 -12.72 -5.80 18.67
CA MET A 117 -13.91 -5.06 19.07
C MET A 117 -14.84 -5.94 19.91
N GLU A 118 -15.11 -5.51 21.15
CA GLU A 118 -16.17 -6.00 22.06
C GLU A 118 -16.14 -7.50 22.39
N GLU A 119 -14.96 -8.14 22.27
CA GLU A 119 -14.77 -9.54 22.65
C GLU A 119 -13.69 -9.65 23.75
N ASN A 120 -13.73 -10.72 24.51
CA ASN A 120 -12.77 -11.00 25.57
C ASN A 120 -11.65 -11.96 25.12
N ALA A 121 -10.59 -12.07 25.93
CA ALA A 121 -9.43 -12.91 25.62
C ALA A 121 -9.79 -14.40 25.41
N LYS A 122 -10.82 -14.92 26.09
CA LYS A 122 -11.23 -16.32 25.95
C LYS A 122 -11.77 -16.62 24.55
N THR A 123 -12.47 -15.66 23.94
CA THR A 123 -12.99 -15.75 22.57
C THR A 123 -11.87 -15.55 21.54
N VAL A 124 -10.99 -14.57 21.78
CA VAL A 124 -10.00 -14.15 20.77
C VAL A 124 -8.79 -15.10 20.70
N ARG A 125 -8.34 -15.70 21.81
CA ARG A 125 -7.16 -16.59 21.81
C ARG A 125 -7.25 -17.77 20.81
N PRO A 126 -8.33 -18.56 20.76
CA PRO A 126 -8.44 -19.67 19.80
C PRO A 126 -8.37 -19.18 18.34
N PHE A 127 -8.97 -18.04 18.05
CA PHE A 127 -8.93 -17.41 16.74
C PHE A 127 -7.48 -17.06 16.32
N VAL A 128 -6.72 -16.42 17.21
CA VAL A 128 -5.31 -16.05 16.99
C VAL A 128 -4.46 -17.28 16.76
N GLN A 129 -4.66 -18.32 17.56
CA GLN A 129 -3.95 -19.60 17.42
C GLN A 129 -4.27 -20.30 16.10
N GLN A 130 -5.55 -20.35 15.72
CA GLN A 130 -6.01 -20.96 14.48
C GLN A 130 -5.38 -20.29 13.24
N LEU A 131 -5.31 -18.97 13.23
CA LEU A 131 -4.72 -18.19 12.12
C LEU A 131 -3.20 -18.00 12.26
N LYS A 132 -2.59 -18.51 13.34
CA LYS A 132 -1.15 -18.43 13.63
C LYS A 132 -0.63 -16.98 13.58
N LEU A 133 -1.40 -16.03 14.13
CA LEU A 133 -1.05 -14.62 14.15
C LEU A 133 0.01 -14.36 15.22
N SER A 134 1.04 -13.59 14.88
CA SER A 134 2.15 -13.23 15.76
C SER A 134 2.24 -11.73 16.06
N PHE A 135 1.54 -10.88 15.31
CA PHE A 135 1.48 -9.46 15.60
C PHE A 135 0.64 -9.18 16.87
N PRO A 136 0.90 -8.05 17.56
CA PRO A 136 0.17 -7.63 18.75
C PRO A 136 -1.35 -7.51 18.52
N ILE A 137 -2.13 -8.06 19.46
CA ILE A 137 -3.58 -7.95 19.50
C ILE A 137 -3.99 -7.39 20.85
N VAL A 138 -4.84 -6.37 20.84
CA VAL A 138 -5.39 -5.71 22.02
C VAL A 138 -6.90 -5.79 22.02
N LEU A 139 -7.51 -5.74 23.21
CA LEU A 139 -8.92 -5.96 23.42
C LEU A 139 -9.64 -4.66 23.81
N ASP A 140 -10.50 -4.19 22.95
CA ASP A 140 -11.42 -3.07 23.19
C ASP A 140 -12.78 -3.61 23.63
N THR A 141 -12.82 -4.22 24.82
CA THR A 141 -13.98 -4.94 25.36
C THR A 141 -15.23 -4.08 25.52
N GLU A 142 -15.05 -2.75 25.64
CA GLU A 142 -16.15 -1.78 25.81
C GLU A 142 -16.46 -1.01 24.52
N GLY A 143 -15.69 -1.24 23.45
CA GLY A 143 -15.86 -0.57 22.17
C GLY A 143 -15.52 0.94 22.19
N ALA A 144 -14.85 1.42 23.24
CA ALA A 144 -14.57 2.85 23.40
C ALA A 144 -13.60 3.34 22.33
N VAL A 145 -12.50 2.63 22.12
CA VAL A 145 -11.49 2.98 21.09
C VAL A 145 -12.08 2.84 19.69
N THR A 146 -12.89 1.80 19.46
CA THR A 146 -13.63 1.61 18.21
C THR A 146 -14.51 2.83 17.88
N ARG A 147 -15.20 3.39 18.88
CA ARG A 147 -15.99 4.62 18.71
C ARG A 147 -15.13 5.85 18.46
N ASP A 148 -14.02 6.02 19.20
CA ASP A 148 -13.11 7.18 19.06
C ASP A 148 -12.48 7.24 17.64
N TYR A 149 -12.22 6.08 17.01
CA TYR A 149 -11.76 5.97 15.62
C TYR A 149 -12.91 6.05 14.59
N GLY A 150 -14.16 6.22 15.03
CA GLY A 150 -15.32 6.30 14.15
C GLY A 150 -15.59 5.02 13.35
N VAL A 151 -15.17 3.86 13.86
CA VAL A 151 -15.35 2.57 13.20
C VAL A 151 -16.81 2.12 13.35
N ARG A 152 -17.51 1.97 12.22
CA ARG A 152 -18.94 1.57 12.16
C ARG A 152 -19.18 0.26 11.43
N ALA A 153 -18.16 -0.28 10.78
CA ALA A 153 -18.19 -1.55 10.07
C ALA A 153 -16.81 -2.19 10.17
N LEU A 154 -16.69 -3.50 9.98
CA LEU A 154 -15.43 -4.24 10.06
C LEU A 154 -15.13 -4.95 8.73
N PRO A 155 -13.83 -5.12 8.43
CA PRO A 155 -12.68 -4.51 9.09
C PRO A 155 -12.50 -3.04 8.68
N VAL A 156 -11.80 -2.29 9.53
CA VAL A 156 -11.25 -0.97 9.16
C VAL A 156 -9.78 -0.94 9.55
N SER A 157 -8.95 -0.47 8.65
CA SER A 157 -7.53 -0.30 8.90
C SER A 157 -7.12 1.17 8.77
N PHE A 158 -6.19 1.59 9.62
CA PHE A 158 -5.55 2.89 9.56
C PHE A 158 -4.05 2.72 9.44
N LEU A 159 -3.41 3.54 8.62
CA LEU A 159 -1.97 3.74 8.70
C LEU A 159 -1.69 5.00 9.49
N ILE A 160 -0.90 4.86 10.53
CA ILE A 160 -0.45 5.95 11.39
C ILE A 160 1.04 6.16 11.15
N GLY A 161 1.40 7.38 10.78
CA GLY A 161 2.78 7.78 10.53
C GLY A 161 3.63 7.77 11.81
N ARG A 162 4.94 7.88 11.65
CA ARG A 162 5.93 7.90 12.75
C ARG A 162 5.69 9.07 13.73
N ASP A 163 5.09 10.16 13.25
CA ASP A 163 4.67 11.34 14.01
C ASP A 163 3.33 11.15 14.75
N GLY A 164 2.65 10.01 14.52
CA GLY A 164 1.38 9.66 15.14
C GLY A 164 0.15 10.27 14.48
N HIS A 165 0.26 10.78 13.26
CA HIS A 165 -0.90 11.22 12.49
C HIS A 165 -1.40 10.12 11.56
N ILE A 166 -2.72 10.07 11.36
CA ILE A 166 -3.34 9.16 10.40
C ILE A 166 -2.95 9.60 8.99
N ARG A 167 -2.35 8.68 8.22
CA ARG A 167 -1.98 8.90 6.83
C ARG A 167 -3.08 8.48 5.87
N TRP A 168 -3.75 7.37 6.18
CA TRP A 168 -4.91 6.88 5.44
C TRP A 168 -5.72 5.88 6.26
N ARG A 169 -6.92 5.60 5.75
CA ARG A 169 -7.79 4.52 6.22
C ARG A 169 -8.27 3.64 5.06
N ALA A 170 -8.55 2.38 5.36
CA ALA A 170 -9.21 1.44 4.48
C ALA A 170 -10.47 0.92 5.17
N ILE A 171 -11.62 0.94 4.50
CA ILE A 171 -12.88 0.40 4.99
C ILE A 171 -13.19 -0.88 4.22
N GLY A 172 -13.44 -1.99 4.93
CA GLY A 172 -13.63 -3.33 4.36
C GLY A 172 -12.33 -4.08 4.13
N GLY A 173 -12.42 -5.40 3.96
CA GLY A 173 -11.28 -6.30 3.77
C GLY A 173 -10.46 -6.00 2.53
N ARG A 174 -9.17 -6.25 2.61
CA ARG A 174 -8.19 -6.05 1.53
C ARG A 174 -7.25 -7.24 1.43
N ASP A 175 -6.78 -7.48 0.21
CA ASP A 175 -5.64 -8.38 -0.01
C ASP A 175 -4.32 -7.61 0.27
N TRP A 176 -3.86 -7.72 1.53
CA TRP A 176 -2.60 -7.10 1.98
C TRP A 176 -1.35 -7.79 1.42
N GLU A 177 -1.52 -8.83 0.59
CA GLU A 177 -0.45 -9.50 -0.15
C GLU A 177 -0.45 -9.18 -1.65
N SER A 178 -1.43 -8.44 -2.15
CA SER A 178 -1.43 -8.00 -3.54
C SER A 178 -0.10 -7.33 -3.91
N ALA A 179 0.26 -7.33 -5.17
CA ALA A 179 1.46 -6.65 -5.67
C ALA A 179 1.48 -5.17 -5.27
N GLN A 180 0.30 -4.53 -5.28
CA GLN A 180 0.10 -3.14 -4.89
C GLN A 180 0.38 -2.92 -3.40
N ALA A 181 -0.15 -3.79 -2.52
CA ALA A 181 0.08 -3.71 -1.08
C ALA A 181 1.56 -3.92 -0.75
N ARG A 182 2.20 -4.95 -1.32
CA ARG A 182 3.64 -5.19 -1.13
C ARG A 182 4.50 -4.02 -1.58
N LYS A 183 4.19 -3.42 -2.74
CA LYS A 183 4.88 -2.23 -3.23
C LYS A 183 4.71 -1.05 -2.26
N LEU A 184 3.47 -0.77 -1.83
CA LEU A 184 3.15 0.31 -0.90
C LEU A 184 3.94 0.17 0.40
N PHE A 185 3.84 -0.96 1.10
CA PHE A 185 4.52 -1.14 2.39
C PHE A 185 6.05 -1.13 2.26
N THR A 186 6.61 -1.66 1.16
CA THR A 186 8.05 -1.55 0.89
C THR A 186 8.49 -0.09 0.77
N GLN A 187 7.72 0.76 0.10
CA GLN A 187 7.99 2.19 -0.02
C GLN A 187 7.87 2.91 1.34
N LEU A 188 6.76 2.69 2.06
CA LEU A 188 6.47 3.36 3.33
C LEU A 188 7.52 3.06 4.42
N VAL A 189 8.02 1.82 4.51
CA VAL A 189 9.05 1.50 5.50
C VAL A 189 10.43 2.03 5.11
N ALA A 190 10.68 2.28 3.81
CA ALA A 190 11.92 2.88 3.32
C ALA A 190 11.97 4.39 3.50
N GLU A 191 10.83 5.07 3.66
CA GLU A 191 10.77 6.50 3.95
C GLU A 191 11.43 6.78 5.30
N LYS A 192 12.57 7.48 5.26
CA LYS A 192 13.21 8.00 6.46
C LYS A 192 12.38 9.18 7.00
N LYS A 193 12.47 9.40 8.33
CA LYS A 193 11.84 10.55 9.01
C LYS A 193 12.14 11.86 8.32
#